data_71e0bf1607224fa7eb9e55b8ad31f81e
#
_entry.id   71e0bf1607224fa7eb9e55b8ad31f81e
#
_cell.length_a   1.000
_cell.length_b   1.000
_cell.length_c   1.000
_cell.angle_alpha   90.00
_cell.angle_beta   90.00
_cell.angle_gamma   90.00
#
_symmetry.space_group_name_H-M   'P 1'
#
loop_
_entity.id
_entity.type
_entity.pdbx_description
1 polymer ?
#
loop_
_entity_poly.entity_id
_entity_poly.type
_entity_poly.pdbx_seq_one_letter_code
_entity_poly.pdbx_strand_id
1 'polypeptide(L)'
;MKNIAVQGCQLDCPFAQITTSPKTSAKCGGKATYAGDLNISISGYSGQGITGGSGSGTLQPTSQYVKIEGAKVVLEGDKTITPIQVTGSTGNGTATVPVTVTIISAGQTYVKGE
;
A
#
# COMPACT_ATOMS: atom_id res chain seq x y z
N MET A 1 -4.89 5.80 -18.29
CA MET A 1 -4.75 6.53 -17.02
C MET A 1 -5.30 5.69 -15.89
N LYS A 2 -4.68 5.75 -14.73
CA LYS A 2 -5.09 4.99 -13.54
C LYS A 2 -5.67 5.92 -12.49
N ASN A 3 -6.56 5.41 -11.66
CA ASN A 3 -7.13 6.21 -10.57
C ASN A 3 -6.05 6.53 -9.53
N ILE A 4 -6.08 7.76 -9.02
CA ILE A 4 -5.14 8.20 -7.99
C ILE A 4 -5.61 7.67 -6.64
N ALA A 5 -4.71 7.03 -5.89
CA ALA A 5 -5.04 6.46 -4.59
C ALA A 5 -5.28 7.55 -3.55
N VAL A 6 -6.36 7.42 -2.80
CA VAL A 6 -6.75 8.36 -1.75
C VAL A 6 -6.97 7.61 -0.44
N GLN A 7 -7.18 8.36 0.63
CA GLN A 7 -7.51 7.78 1.93
C GLN A 7 -8.75 6.88 1.78
N GLY A 8 -8.64 5.65 2.26
CA GLY A 8 -9.68 4.64 2.07
C GLY A 8 -9.43 3.70 0.91
N CYS A 9 -8.32 3.86 0.17
CA CYS A 9 -7.96 2.90 -0.87
C CYS A 9 -7.77 1.50 -0.25
N GLN A 10 -7.96 0.48 -1.08
CA GLN A 10 -7.90 -0.91 -0.63
C GLN A 10 -6.67 -1.61 -1.15
N LEU A 11 -6.10 -2.46 -0.32
CA LEU A 11 -4.95 -3.29 -0.64
C LEU A 11 -5.40 -4.73 -0.87
N ASP A 12 -4.62 -5.47 -1.66
CA ASP A 12 -4.91 -6.87 -1.94
C ASP A 12 -4.69 -7.78 -0.71
N CYS A 13 -3.93 -7.30 0.26
CA CYS A 13 -3.68 -8.04 1.50
C CYS A 13 -4.58 -7.49 2.62
N PRO A 14 -5.53 -8.27 3.15
CA PRO A 14 -6.42 -7.77 4.20
C PRO A 14 -5.71 -7.51 5.53
N PHE A 15 -4.48 -8.02 5.69
CA PHE A 15 -3.68 -7.83 6.90
C PHE A 15 -2.75 -6.61 6.79
N ALA A 16 -2.68 -5.97 5.63
CA ALA A 16 -1.79 -4.85 5.38
C ALA A 16 -2.50 -3.51 5.62
N GLN A 17 -1.75 -2.54 6.13
CA GLN A 17 -2.24 -1.19 6.35
C GLN A 17 -1.20 -0.17 5.92
N ILE A 18 -1.65 0.96 5.38
CA ILE A 18 -0.78 2.07 5.04
C ILE A 18 -0.60 2.91 6.31
N THR A 19 0.65 3.07 6.74
CA THR A 19 0.97 3.85 7.95
C THR A 19 1.37 5.29 7.64
N THR A 20 1.67 5.60 6.37
CA THR A 20 1.99 6.95 5.94
C THR A 20 0.72 7.79 5.85
N SER A 21 0.79 9.03 6.37
CA SER A 21 -0.36 9.94 6.30
C SER A 21 -0.55 10.46 4.87
N PRO A 22 -1.80 10.56 4.39
CA PRO A 22 -2.07 11.13 3.07
C PRO A 22 -1.85 12.64 3.07
N LYS A 23 -1.65 13.21 1.88
CA LYS A 23 -1.47 14.65 1.71
C LYS A 23 -2.83 15.35 1.71
N THR A 24 -3.02 16.28 2.65
CA THR A 24 -4.27 16.99 2.78
C THR A 24 -4.35 18.26 1.92
N SER A 25 -3.22 18.67 1.33
CA SER A 25 -3.18 19.84 0.46
C SER A 25 -3.86 19.60 -0.89
N ALA A 26 -4.04 18.34 -1.27
CA ALA A 26 -4.74 17.97 -2.49
C ALA A 26 -5.70 16.83 -2.18
N LYS A 27 -6.95 16.98 -2.61
CA LYS A 27 -7.98 15.98 -2.36
C LYS A 27 -8.63 15.53 -3.67
N CYS A 28 -8.97 14.26 -3.74
CA CYS A 28 -9.69 13.68 -4.86
C CYS A 28 -11.00 13.09 -4.32
N GLY A 29 -12.12 13.57 -4.83
CA GLY A 29 -13.42 13.14 -4.33
C GLY A 29 -13.66 13.47 -2.86
N GLY A 30 -13.04 14.55 -2.35
CA GLY A 30 -13.15 14.95 -0.96
C GLY A 30 -12.26 14.19 0.00
N LYS A 31 -11.38 13.32 -0.51
CA LYS A 31 -10.48 12.51 0.31
C LYS A 31 -9.03 12.90 0.09
N ALA A 32 -8.22 12.86 1.14
CA ALA A 32 -6.79 13.17 1.06
C ALA A 32 -6.09 12.16 0.14
N THR A 33 -5.09 12.63 -0.60
CA THR A 33 -4.41 11.86 -1.64
C THR A 33 -3.07 11.36 -1.14
N TYR A 34 -2.76 10.09 -1.41
CA TYR A 34 -1.44 9.54 -1.10
C TYR A 34 -0.43 9.97 -2.16
N ALA A 35 0.73 10.42 -1.70
CA ALA A 35 1.84 10.80 -2.56
C ALA A 35 3.16 10.47 -1.87
N GLY A 36 4.19 10.15 -2.67
CA GLY A 36 5.48 9.73 -2.17
C GLY A 36 5.49 8.26 -1.75
N ASP A 37 6.59 7.83 -1.16
CA ASP A 37 6.73 6.46 -0.70
C ASP A 37 5.77 6.19 0.46
N LEU A 38 5.05 5.07 0.40
CA LEU A 38 4.11 4.67 1.43
C LEU A 38 4.72 3.55 2.28
N ASN A 39 4.65 3.72 3.59
CA ASN A 39 5.03 2.65 4.51
C ASN A 39 3.83 1.74 4.71
N ILE A 40 4.05 0.45 4.50
CA ILE A 40 3.03 -0.58 4.64
C ILE A 40 3.39 -1.45 5.83
N SER A 41 2.43 -1.70 6.70
CA SER A 41 2.58 -2.58 7.86
C SER A 41 1.63 -3.76 7.73
N ILE A 42 2.14 -4.96 7.98
CA ILE A 42 1.36 -6.18 7.99
C ILE A 42 1.33 -6.73 9.40
N SER A 43 0.14 -7.09 9.89
CA SER A 43 -0.01 -7.70 11.21
C SER A 43 -1.11 -8.75 11.16
N GLY A 44 -0.96 -9.79 11.98
CA GLY A 44 -1.93 -10.87 12.05
C GLY A 44 -2.02 -11.71 10.78
N TYR A 45 -0.99 -11.70 9.96
CA TYR A 45 -0.99 -12.41 8.68
C TYR A 45 -1.14 -13.91 8.89
N SER A 46 -2.04 -14.51 8.12
CA SER A 46 -2.28 -15.95 8.14
C SER A 46 -2.25 -16.45 6.69
N GLY A 47 -1.41 -17.42 6.42
CA GLY A 47 -1.26 -18.00 5.09
C GLY A 47 0.17 -18.46 4.86
N GLN A 48 0.42 -19.14 3.75
CA GLN A 48 1.73 -19.66 3.37
C GLN A 48 2.39 -20.48 4.49
N GLY A 49 1.57 -21.10 5.35
CA GLY A 49 2.05 -21.95 6.44
C GLY A 49 2.39 -21.22 7.73
N ILE A 50 2.12 -19.91 7.84
CA ILE A 50 2.35 -19.15 9.08
C ILE A 50 1.06 -18.51 9.57
N THR A 51 1.04 -18.18 10.87
CA THR A 51 -0.05 -17.46 11.51
C THR A 51 0.51 -16.34 12.39
N GLY A 52 -0.27 -15.28 12.61
CA GLY A 52 0.15 -14.16 13.43
C GLY A 52 1.36 -13.44 12.86
N GLY A 53 1.55 -13.45 11.54
CA GLY A 53 2.71 -12.87 10.89
C GLY A 53 2.73 -11.36 10.95
N SER A 54 3.93 -10.78 11.01
CA SER A 54 4.11 -9.34 10.99
C SER A 54 5.30 -8.97 10.11
N GLY A 55 5.22 -7.79 9.50
CA GLY A 55 6.28 -7.28 8.66
C GLY A 55 5.99 -5.86 8.23
N SER A 56 6.96 -5.24 7.58
CA SER A 56 6.78 -3.89 7.03
C SER A 56 7.60 -3.73 5.76
N GLY A 57 7.15 -2.83 4.91
CA GLY A 57 7.83 -2.55 3.66
C GLY A 57 7.40 -1.20 3.10
N THR A 58 7.90 -0.88 1.91
CA THR A 58 7.65 0.40 1.26
C THR A 58 7.05 0.19 -0.12
N LEU A 59 6.00 0.94 -0.42
CA LEU A 59 5.38 1.01 -1.74
C LEU A 59 5.80 2.32 -2.40
N GLN A 60 6.35 2.24 -3.62
CA GLN A 60 6.73 3.44 -4.37
C GLN A 60 5.69 3.78 -5.42
N PRO A 61 5.39 5.09 -5.58
CA PRO A 61 4.47 5.52 -6.63
C PRO A 61 5.12 5.39 -8.01
N THR A 62 4.30 5.09 -9.01
CA THR A 62 4.75 4.95 -10.40
C THR A 62 4.30 6.11 -11.29
N SER A 63 3.63 7.10 -10.74
CA SER A 63 3.20 8.28 -11.49
C SER A 63 4.41 9.02 -12.07
N GLN A 64 4.31 9.47 -13.32
CA GLN A 64 5.38 10.19 -13.98
C GLN A 64 5.13 11.70 -14.03
N TYR A 65 3.89 12.12 -14.09
CA TYR A 65 3.55 13.51 -14.37
C TYR A 65 2.81 14.20 -13.23
N VAL A 66 2.08 13.47 -12.42
CA VAL A 66 1.25 14.07 -11.38
C VAL A 66 1.99 14.01 -10.05
N LYS A 67 2.18 15.16 -9.42
CA LYS A 67 2.88 15.28 -8.14
C LYS A 67 2.09 16.18 -7.19
N ILE A 68 2.23 15.91 -5.90
CA ILE A 68 1.68 16.74 -4.83
C ILE A 68 2.83 17.07 -3.88
N GLU A 69 3.07 18.35 -3.63
CA GLU A 69 4.17 18.81 -2.78
C GLU A 69 5.53 18.25 -3.21
N GLY A 70 5.72 18.08 -4.53
CA GLY A 70 6.96 17.54 -5.09
C GLY A 70 7.06 16.02 -5.07
N ALA A 71 6.08 15.33 -4.53
CA ALA A 71 6.06 13.87 -4.45
C ALA A 71 5.11 13.28 -5.49
N LYS A 72 5.50 12.18 -6.12
CA LYS A 72 4.64 11.50 -7.09
C LYS A 72 3.41 10.92 -6.41
N VAL A 73 2.25 11.06 -7.05
CA VAL A 73 1.00 10.48 -6.51
C VAL A 73 1.01 8.97 -6.67
N VAL A 74 0.35 8.30 -5.73
CA VAL A 74 0.20 6.84 -5.78
C VAL A 74 -1.00 6.50 -6.64
N LEU A 75 -0.85 5.54 -7.52
CA LEU A 75 -1.87 5.12 -8.48
C LEU A 75 -2.41 3.74 -8.13
N GLU A 76 -3.64 3.48 -8.57
CA GLU A 76 -4.22 2.14 -8.48
C GLU A 76 -3.34 1.17 -9.28
N GLY A 77 -3.00 0.04 -8.67
CA GLY A 77 -2.10 -0.93 -9.26
C GLY A 77 -0.66 -0.80 -8.80
N ASP A 78 -0.30 0.27 -8.10
CA ASP A 78 1.03 0.41 -7.51
C ASP A 78 1.21 -0.64 -6.42
N LYS A 79 2.44 -1.16 -6.33
CA LYS A 79 2.75 -2.27 -5.40
C LYS A 79 4.08 -2.02 -4.70
N THR A 80 4.35 -2.81 -3.66
CA THR A 80 5.62 -2.73 -2.95
C THR A 80 6.77 -3.05 -3.90
N ILE A 81 7.90 -2.32 -3.74
CA ILE A 81 9.08 -2.47 -4.61
C ILE A 81 9.62 -3.89 -4.51
N THR A 82 9.73 -4.37 -3.28
CA THR A 82 10.18 -5.74 -2.99
C THR A 82 9.13 -6.40 -2.11
N PRO A 83 9.00 -7.73 -2.16
CA PRO A 83 8.08 -8.41 -1.26
C PRO A 83 8.39 -8.10 0.20
N ILE A 84 7.35 -7.86 0.99
CA ILE A 84 7.51 -7.63 2.42
C ILE A 84 7.83 -8.97 3.09
N GLN A 85 8.88 -9.00 3.91
CA GLN A 85 9.25 -10.20 4.64
C GLN A 85 8.38 -10.29 5.89
N VAL A 86 7.43 -11.22 5.87
CA VAL A 86 6.48 -11.41 6.97
C VAL A 86 6.91 -12.64 7.78
N THR A 87 7.17 -12.44 9.05
CA THR A 87 7.59 -13.50 9.97
C THR A 87 6.43 -13.89 10.87
N GLY A 88 6.09 -15.16 10.90
CA GLY A 88 4.99 -15.67 11.71
C GLY A 88 5.29 -17.05 12.27
N SER A 89 4.31 -17.60 13.00
CA SER A 89 4.44 -18.88 13.68
C SER A 89 4.04 -20.03 12.76
N THR A 90 4.84 -21.10 12.78
CA THR A 90 4.56 -22.32 11.99
C THR A 90 3.99 -23.45 12.85
N GLY A 91 3.80 -23.23 14.14
CA GLY A 91 3.42 -24.28 15.08
C GLY A 91 4.61 -24.96 15.74
N ASN A 92 5.75 -25.05 15.05
CA ASN A 92 6.98 -25.65 15.57
C ASN A 92 8.12 -24.65 15.64
N GLY A 93 7.86 -23.39 15.36
CA GLY A 93 8.87 -22.33 15.32
C GLY A 93 8.35 -21.13 14.54
N THR A 94 9.23 -20.46 13.86
CA THR A 94 8.88 -19.30 13.02
C THR A 94 9.41 -19.46 11.60
N ALA A 95 8.74 -18.80 10.67
CA ALA A 95 9.19 -18.75 9.28
C ALA A 95 8.89 -17.38 8.69
N THR A 96 9.67 -16.98 7.69
CA THR A 96 9.48 -15.72 6.98
C THR A 96 9.02 -16.03 5.57
N VAL A 97 7.93 -15.37 5.13
CA VAL A 97 7.40 -15.54 3.79
C VAL A 97 7.33 -14.19 3.08
N PRO A 98 7.51 -14.15 1.74
CA PRO A 98 7.39 -12.91 0.99
C PRO A 98 5.93 -12.58 0.71
N VAL A 99 5.56 -11.32 0.90
CA VAL A 99 4.21 -10.83 0.61
C VAL A 99 4.31 -9.53 -0.18
N THR A 100 3.75 -9.51 -1.38
CA THR A 100 3.65 -8.29 -2.18
C THR A 100 2.28 -7.65 -1.96
N VAL A 101 2.28 -6.36 -1.61
CA VAL A 101 1.03 -5.62 -1.37
C VAL A 101 0.79 -4.69 -2.55
N THR A 102 -0.39 -4.77 -3.14
CA THR A 102 -0.79 -3.98 -4.30
C THR A 102 -2.07 -3.21 -3.98
N ILE A 103 -2.16 -1.98 -4.48
CA ILE A 103 -3.38 -1.18 -4.36
C ILE A 103 -4.38 -1.68 -5.41
N ILE A 104 -5.43 -2.37 -4.98
CA ILE A 104 -6.44 -2.94 -5.87
C ILE A 104 -7.61 -2.01 -6.13
N SER A 105 -7.80 -1.02 -5.26
CA SER A 105 -8.84 0.00 -5.43
C SER A 105 -8.32 1.33 -4.92
N ALA A 106 -8.41 2.37 -5.74
CA ALA A 106 -7.92 3.69 -5.37
C ALA A 106 -8.80 4.41 -4.35
N GLY A 107 -10.05 3.97 -4.19
CA GLY A 107 -11.01 4.62 -3.29
C GLY A 107 -11.78 5.75 -3.95
N GLN A 108 -11.50 6.07 -5.20
CA GLN A 108 -12.22 7.07 -5.99
C GLN A 108 -12.01 6.80 -7.48
N THR A 109 -12.93 7.31 -8.30
CA THR A 109 -12.88 7.12 -9.75
C THR A 109 -12.90 8.44 -10.52
N TYR A 110 -12.85 9.58 -9.83
CA TYR A 110 -13.04 10.89 -10.44
C TYR A 110 -11.75 11.49 -10.99
N VAL A 111 -10.61 11.24 -10.35
CA VAL A 111 -9.33 11.84 -10.71
C VAL A 111 -8.34 10.73 -11.06
N LYS A 112 -7.68 10.87 -12.20
CA LYS A 112 -6.73 9.90 -12.72
C LYS A 112 -5.39 10.56 -13.01
N GLY A 113 -4.33 9.76 -13.00
CA GLY A 113 -2.98 10.22 -13.28
C GLY A 113 -2.16 9.20 -14.03
N GLU A 114 -0.96 9.58 -14.41
CA GLU A 114 0.01 8.74 -15.11
C GLU A 114 1.37 8.78 -14.43
#